data_c879aa6084b58dbc7e039870bb4dc85f
#
_entry.id   c879aa6084b58dbc7e039870bb4dc85f
#
_cell.length_a   1.000
_cell.length_b   1.000
_cell.length_c   1.000
_cell.angle_alpha   90.00
_cell.angle_beta   90.00
_cell.angle_gamma   90.00
#
_symmetry.space_group_name_H-M   'P 1'
#
loop_
_entity.id
_entity.type
_entity.pdbx_description
1 polymer ?
#
loop_
_entity_poly.entity_id
_entity_poly.type
_entity_poly.pdbx_seq_one_letter_code
_entity_poly.pdbx_strand_id
1 'polypeptide(L)'
;YGRIAQNSANGTASVEIPSDLTAGTYTLKVFSEQYNGDYKTDYASEFQDITLTVRGKFSEQFDLTRGTTYLFDLSTKDIPGTVNDVLPDKTMHYVPFTFVGTVDAYVLNSSSSGVSGAADDASRTTDSSAQYGYTYDHSLFIANDTVTRTISWNALNSRSCIFGTIFQNNGVAYTLRVMSAGSDSEGSNDGTPQSNEWDKILDKNNGYIKNWSGEYSWGQDTYSSHWSGRAARGCNSARNWVSQAVAYSGLSVGFRPVLEILNPDALGSDGLKNVVLDLNGGSIGASTGTVNIVVKNGESFTAPASNGLTRPAGNTDNYFWWQGSDGNSYVPGADVPAGVTSLTAQWTALTYTVTLNANGGMIASGKDITSYTYGDGATLPTANDMTREGYTFEGWYANSSFSGAPVMEISSTDIGNREFYAKWNANIYAVTLNPNAGTIASGKDITSYTYGN
;
A
#
# COMPACT_ATOMS: atom_id res chain seq x y z
N TYR A 1 -37.64 -17.10 -9.58
CA TYR A 1 -38.07 -16.47 -10.84
C TYR A 1 -38.46 -15.03 -10.58
N GLY A 2 -37.74 -14.08 -11.20
CA GLY A 2 -38.08 -12.68 -11.23
C GLY A 2 -38.50 -12.27 -12.64
N ARG A 3 -39.45 -11.37 -12.82
CA ARG A 3 -39.91 -10.87 -14.11
C ARG A 3 -39.64 -9.38 -14.21
N ILE A 4 -39.06 -8.95 -15.32
CA ILE A 4 -38.94 -7.53 -15.67
C ILE A 4 -40.18 -7.14 -16.48
N ALA A 5 -40.74 -5.98 -16.17
CA ALA A 5 -41.89 -5.47 -16.87
C ALA A 5 -41.58 -5.16 -18.35
N GLN A 6 -42.56 -5.37 -19.15
CA GLN A 6 -42.60 -5.24 -20.59
C GLN A 6 -42.22 -3.85 -21.08
N ASN A 7 -41.47 -3.77 -22.20
CA ASN A 7 -41.26 -2.57 -23.02
C ASN A 7 -40.27 -1.49 -22.55
N SER A 8 -39.24 -1.81 -21.76
CA SER A 8 -38.13 -0.86 -21.64
C SER A 8 -36.89 -1.41 -22.33
N ALA A 9 -36.46 -0.76 -23.40
CA ALA A 9 -35.23 -1.12 -24.12
C ALA A 9 -33.95 -0.98 -23.26
N ASN A 10 -34.06 -0.34 -22.09
CA ASN A 10 -32.95 -0.10 -21.14
C ASN A 10 -33.48 -0.13 -19.68
N GLY A 11 -34.04 -1.24 -19.27
CA GLY A 11 -34.56 -1.41 -17.91
C GLY A 11 -33.55 -2.08 -16.96
N THR A 12 -33.51 -1.64 -15.72
CA THR A 12 -32.84 -2.35 -14.63
C THR A 12 -33.81 -3.33 -14.00
N ALA A 13 -33.40 -4.60 -13.85
CA ALA A 13 -34.14 -5.58 -13.10
C ALA A 13 -33.42 -5.86 -11.78
N SER A 14 -34.18 -5.85 -10.70
CA SER A 14 -33.71 -6.35 -9.41
C SER A 14 -34.09 -7.83 -9.29
N VAL A 15 -33.12 -8.68 -9.06
CA VAL A 15 -33.32 -10.09 -8.78
C VAL A 15 -33.05 -10.31 -7.31
N GLU A 16 -34.04 -10.77 -6.57
CA GLU A 16 -33.86 -11.16 -5.18
C GLU A 16 -33.12 -12.49 -5.13
N ILE A 17 -31.97 -12.51 -4.49
CA ILE A 17 -31.18 -13.72 -4.25
C ILE A 17 -31.74 -14.38 -2.99
N PRO A 18 -32.15 -15.69 -3.04
CA PRO A 18 -32.60 -16.39 -1.85
C PRO A 18 -31.57 -16.35 -0.73
N SER A 19 -32.01 -16.04 0.48
CA SER A 19 -31.14 -15.89 1.65
C SER A 19 -30.54 -17.23 2.15
N ASP A 20 -31.05 -18.35 1.66
CA ASP A 20 -30.62 -19.72 1.96
C ASP A 20 -29.67 -20.31 0.92
N LEU A 21 -29.30 -19.54 -0.09
CA LEU A 21 -28.32 -19.99 -1.08
C LEU A 21 -26.96 -20.22 -0.41
N THR A 22 -26.45 -21.44 -0.52
CA THR A 22 -25.13 -21.79 0.02
C THR A 22 -24.02 -21.12 -0.76
N ALA A 23 -22.85 -20.95 -0.13
CA ALA A 23 -21.66 -20.43 -0.82
C ALA A 23 -21.33 -21.30 -2.04
N GLY A 24 -21.09 -20.67 -3.17
CA GLY A 24 -20.80 -21.35 -4.43
C GLY A 24 -20.94 -20.44 -5.65
N THR A 25 -20.62 -20.99 -6.79
CA THR A 25 -20.80 -20.31 -8.07
C THR A 25 -22.08 -20.82 -8.73
N TYR A 26 -22.97 -19.92 -9.06
CA TYR A 26 -24.26 -20.18 -9.69
C TYR A 26 -24.32 -19.51 -11.05
N THR A 27 -25.09 -20.08 -11.94
CA THR A 27 -25.39 -19.46 -13.24
C THR A 27 -26.79 -18.87 -13.19
N LEU A 28 -26.90 -17.56 -13.28
CA LEU A 28 -28.17 -16.88 -13.50
C LEU A 28 -28.45 -16.82 -14.99
N LYS A 29 -29.52 -17.48 -15.43
CA LYS A 29 -29.93 -17.43 -16.80
C LYS A 29 -30.92 -16.29 -17.03
N VAL A 30 -30.55 -15.34 -17.88
CA VAL A 30 -31.39 -14.22 -18.28
C VAL A 30 -31.85 -14.45 -19.71
N PHE A 31 -33.12 -14.31 -19.97
CA PHE A 31 -33.69 -14.49 -21.29
C PHE A 31 -34.86 -13.53 -21.51
N SER A 32 -35.13 -13.22 -22.76
CA SER A 32 -36.32 -12.48 -23.14
C SER A 32 -37.42 -13.47 -23.56
N GLU A 33 -38.60 -13.26 -23.07
CA GLU A 33 -39.76 -14.06 -23.36
C GLU A 33 -40.82 -13.20 -24.10
N GLN A 34 -41.37 -13.72 -25.17
CA GLN A 34 -42.46 -13.06 -25.84
C GLN A 34 -43.78 -13.51 -25.18
N TYR A 35 -44.45 -12.57 -24.53
CA TYR A 35 -45.74 -12.85 -23.88
C TYR A 35 -46.86 -12.98 -24.90
N ASN A 36 -47.46 -14.14 -25.01
CA ASN A 36 -48.59 -14.42 -25.84
C ASN A 36 -49.91 -14.69 -25.07
N GLY A 37 -49.86 -14.53 -23.73
CA GLY A 37 -51.00 -14.78 -22.85
C GLY A 37 -51.00 -16.15 -22.17
N ASP A 38 -50.05 -17.03 -22.49
CA ASP A 38 -49.89 -18.34 -21.86
C ASP A 38 -48.46 -18.55 -21.41
N TYR A 39 -48.21 -18.43 -20.10
CA TYR A 39 -46.92 -18.60 -19.50
C TYR A 39 -46.21 -19.94 -19.69
N LYS A 40 -46.85 -20.89 -20.35
CA LYS A 40 -46.28 -22.23 -20.54
C LYS A 40 -45.73 -22.47 -21.94
N THR A 41 -46.00 -21.58 -22.90
CA THR A 41 -45.65 -21.77 -24.30
C THR A 41 -44.77 -20.68 -24.87
N ASP A 42 -44.41 -19.69 -24.08
CA ASP A 42 -43.62 -18.56 -24.53
C ASP A 42 -42.15 -18.93 -24.65
N TYR A 43 -41.58 -18.71 -25.79
CA TYR A 43 -40.20 -19.05 -26.09
C TYR A 43 -39.25 -17.88 -25.89
N ALA A 44 -38.16 -18.15 -25.21
CA ALA A 44 -37.00 -17.27 -25.16
C ALA A 44 -36.14 -17.50 -26.42
N SER A 45 -35.71 -16.41 -27.03
CA SER A 45 -34.89 -16.50 -28.24
C SER A 45 -33.40 -16.78 -27.95
N GLU A 46 -32.85 -16.27 -26.87
CA GLU A 46 -31.46 -16.48 -26.44
C GLU A 46 -31.31 -16.38 -24.92
N PHE A 47 -30.43 -17.20 -24.38
CA PHE A 47 -30.05 -17.14 -22.95
C PHE A 47 -28.75 -16.41 -22.80
N GLN A 48 -28.70 -15.48 -21.84
CA GLN A 48 -27.45 -14.92 -21.35
C GLN A 48 -27.15 -15.53 -19.97
N ASP A 49 -25.98 -16.08 -19.86
CA ASP A 49 -25.52 -16.66 -18.62
C ASP A 49 -24.69 -15.60 -17.83
N ILE A 50 -25.14 -15.25 -16.63
CA ILE A 50 -24.45 -14.38 -15.72
C ILE A 50 -23.93 -15.24 -14.58
N THR A 51 -22.64 -15.21 -14.34
CA THR A 51 -22.04 -15.88 -13.20
C THR A 51 -22.33 -15.11 -11.93
N LEU A 52 -23.03 -15.74 -10.99
CA LEU A 52 -23.28 -15.25 -9.65
C LEU A 52 -22.41 -16.03 -8.67
N THR A 53 -21.49 -15.37 -8.01
CA THR A 53 -20.73 -15.98 -6.91
C THR A 53 -21.38 -15.62 -5.59
N VAL A 54 -21.97 -16.63 -4.92
CA VAL A 54 -22.48 -16.52 -3.56
C VAL A 54 -21.35 -16.86 -2.61
N ARG A 55 -20.94 -15.89 -1.81
CA ARG A 55 -19.90 -16.08 -0.81
C ARG A 55 -20.53 -16.61 0.47
N GLY A 56 -19.83 -17.54 1.12
CA GLY A 56 -20.19 -17.97 2.46
C GLY A 56 -20.03 -16.83 3.47
N LYS A 57 -20.59 -17.04 4.68
CA LYS A 57 -20.28 -16.12 5.78
C LYS A 57 -18.78 -16.10 5.97
N PHE A 58 -18.19 -14.91 5.82
CA PHE A 58 -16.76 -14.73 5.97
C PHE A 58 -16.32 -15.13 7.39
N SER A 59 -15.37 -16.04 7.48
CA SER A 59 -14.70 -16.37 8.72
C SER A 59 -13.39 -15.60 8.76
N GLU A 60 -13.25 -14.71 9.73
CA GLU A 60 -12.05 -13.90 9.93
C GLU A 60 -10.85 -14.83 10.25
N GLN A 61 -9.80 -14.72 9.45
CA GLN A 61 -8.57 -15.51 9.57
C GLN A 61 -7.38 -14.59 9.84
N PHE A 62 -7.52 -13.71 10.82
CA PHE A 62 -6.50 -12.71 11.12
C PHE A 62 -5.82 -13.04 12.44
N ASP A 63 -4.49 -13.14 12.40
CA ASP A 63 -3.67 -13.16 13.61
C ASP A 63 -3.42 -11.73 14.09
N LEU A 64 -4.55 -11.03 14.37
CA LEU A 64 -4.56 -9.65 14.83
C LEU A 64 -5.39 -9.53 16.11
N THR A 65 -4.89 -8.74 17.04
CA THR A 65 -5.56 -8.52 18.32
C THR A 65 -6.46 -7.29 18.24
N ARG A 66 -7.74 -7.47 18.53
CA ARG A 66 -8.76 -6.42 18.63
C ARG A 66 -8.33 -5.35 19.64
N GLY A 67 -8.47 -4.07 19.29
CA GLY A 67 -8.05 -2.95 20.12
C GLY A 67 -6.55 -2.63 20.05
N THR A 68 -5.76 -3.41 19.32
CA THR A 68 -4.34 -3.13 19.08
C THR A 68 -4.18 -2.10 17.97
N THR A 69 -3.19 -1.23 18.14
CA THR A 69 -2.81 -0.24 17.13
C THR A 69 -1.78 -0.82 16.16
N TYR A 70 -2.03 -0.62 14.88
CA TYR A 70 -1.15 -0.96 13.77
C TYR A 70 -0.85 0.28 12.96
N LEU A 71 0.35 0.36 12.39
CA LEU A 71 0.80 1.49 11.59
C LEU A 71 0.65 1.17 10.10
N PHE A 72 0.14 2.15 9.35
CA PHE A 72 -0.05 2.06 7.90
C PHE A 72 0.68 3.19 7.20
N ASP A 73 1.24 2.91 6.02
CA ASP A 73 1.89 3.89 5.18
C ASP A 73 0.88 4.52 4.22
N LEU A 74 0.43 5.74 4.54
CA LEU A 74 -0.46 6.55 3.70
C LEU A 74 0.30 7.62 2.89
N SER A 75 1.63 7.64 2.92
CA SER A 75 2.45 8.69 2.29
C SER A 75 2.23 8.83 0.78
N THR A 76 1.84 7.75 0.11
CA THR A 76 1.56 7.73 -1.33
C THR A 76 0.12 8.09 -1.68
N LYS A 77 -0.76 8.28 -0.69
CA LYS A 77 -2.16 8.64 -0.93
C LYS A 77 -2.33 10.15 -1.02
N ASP A 78 -3.00 10.59 -2.08
CA ASP A 78 -3.42 11.98 -2.25
C ASP A 78 -4.63 12.27 -1.35
N ILE A 79 -4.37 12.45 -0.05
CA ILE A 79 -5.38 12.81 0.95
C ILE A 79 -5.42 14.33 1.05
N PRO A 80 -6.56 14.98 0.73
CA PRO A 80 -6.66 16.42 0.77
C PRO A 80 -6.67 16.94 2.21
N GLY A 81 -6.31 18.22 2.39
CA GLY A 81 -6.27 18.93 3.67
C GLY A 81 -4.85 19.10 4.22
N THR A 82 -4.76 19.61 5.43
CA THR A 82 -3.51 19.78 6.15
C THR A 82 -3.28 18.57 7.06
N VAL A 83 -2.13 17.93 6.95
CA VAL A 83 -1.76 16.82 7.83
C VAL A 83 -1.88 17.28 9.29
N ASN A 84 -2.53 16.48 10.11
CA ASN A 84 -2.80 16.85 11.49
C ASN A 84 -1.53 16.79 12.33
N ASP A 85 -1.29 17.84 13.12
CA ASP A 85 -0.10 17.97 13.98
C ASP A 85 -0.03 16.94 15.11
N VAL A 86 -1.16 16.30 15.45
CA VAL A 86 -1.22 15.26 16.48
C VAL A 86 -0.75 13.89 16.00
N LEU A 87 -0.59 13.70 14.69
CA LEU A 87 -0.02 12.46 14.16
C LEU A 87 1.42 12.28 14.64
N PRO A 88 1.81 11.08 15.03
CA PRO A 88 3.17 10.78 15.46
C PRO A 88 4.18 10.95 14.32
N ASP A 89 3.74 10.73 13.09
CA ASP A 89 4.53 10.91 11.88
C ASP A 89 3.78 11.79 10.86
N LYS A 90 4.29 13.00 10.62
CA LYS A 90 3.72 13.95 9.66
C LYS A 90 4.02 13.60 8.20
N THR A 91 4.93 12.68 7.94
CA THR A 91 5.21 12.18 6.60
C THR A 91 4.20 11.12 6.15
N MET A 92 3.32 10.70 7.06
CA MET A 92 2.27 9.68 6.89
C MET A 92 2.78 8.27 6.52
N HIS A 93 4.05 7.94 6.73
CA HIS A 93 4.56 6.58 6.59
C HIS A 93 4.11 5.67 7.75
N TYR A 94 3.74 6.25 8.89
CA TYR A 94 3.39 5.53 10.12
C TYR A 94 2.12 6.09 10.75
N VAL A 95 1.00 6.01 10.04
CA VAL A 95 -0.30 6.46 10.55
C VAL A 95 -0.93 5.39 11.43
N PRO A 96 -1.26 5.69 12.69
CA PRO A 96 -1.79 4.69 13.62
C PRO A 96 -3.29 4.45 13.40
N PHE A 97 -3.64 3.16 13.27
CA PHE A 97 -5.01 2.68 13.20
C PHE A 97 -5.23 1.58 14.25
N THR A 98 -6.38 1.58 14.88
CA THR A 98 -6.79 0.53 15.80
C THR A 98 -7.64 -0.52 15.06
N PHE A 99 -7.28 -1.79 15.18
CA PHE A 99 -8.08 -2.89 14.65
C PHE A 99 -9.32 -3.11 15.52
N VAL A 100 -10.50 -3.00 14.92
CA VAL A 100 -11.77 -3.18 15.64
C VAL A 100 -12.39 -4.57 15.46
N GLY A 101 -11.81 -5.40 14.62
CA GLY A 101 -12.32 -6.72 14.28
C GLY A 101 -13.44 -6.67 13.26
N THR A 102 -14.20 -7.75 13.18
CA THR A 102 -15.34 -7.88 12.29
C THR A 102 -16.55 -7.13 12.85
N VAL A 103 -17.17 -6.33 12.00
CA VAL A 103 -18.44 -5.64 12.27
C VAL A 103 -19.54 -6.39 11.56
N ASP A 104 -20.60 -6.74 12.31
CA ASP A 104 -21.75 -7.44 11.76
C ASP A 104 -22.38 -6.64 10.61
N ALA A 105 -22.93 -7.36 9.64
CA ALA A 105 -23.72 -6.78 8.57
C ALA A 105 -24.88 -5.93 9.12
N TYR A 106 -25.10 -4.79 8.49
CA TYR A 106 -26.19 -3.88 8.86
C TYR A 106 -26.73 -3.17 7.63
N VAL A 107 -27.99 -2.77 7.70
CA VAL A 107 -28.63 -1.94 6.68
C VAL A 107 -29.09 -0.66 7.35
N LEU A 108 -28.63 0.48 6.85
CA LEU A 108 -29.17 1.78 7.24
C LEU A 108 -30.49 1.99 6.51
N ASN A 109 -31.54 2.14 7.26
CA ASN A 109 -32.83 2.54 6.72
C ASN A 109 -33.40 3.74 7.52
N SER A 110 -34.42 4.35 6.97
CA SER A 110 -35.06 5.53 7.53
C SER A 110 -35.54 5.37 8.96
N SER A 111 -36.01 4.19 9.30
CA SER A 111 -36.55 3.91 10.62
C SER A 111 -35.48 3.58 11.65
N SER A 112 -34.33 3.09 11.23
CA SER A 112 -33.23 2.72 12.13
C SER A 112 -32.30 3.88 12.46
N SER A 113 -32.32 4.95 11.69
CA SER A 113 -31.56 6.17 11.97
C SER A 113 -32.31 7.19 12.83
N GLY A 114 -33.56 6.90 13.24
CA GLY A 114 -34.39 7.85 13.97
C GLY A 114 -34.93 9.01 13.14
N VAL A 115 -34.67 8.99 11.84
CA VAL A 115 -34.97 10.07 10.90
C VAL A 115 -35.83 9.53 9.77
N SER A 116 -36.67 10.36 9.22
CA SER A 116 -37.34 10.10 7.93
C SER A 116 -36.26 9.95 6.84
N GLY A 117 -35.79 8.76 6.65
CA GLY A 117 -34.51 8.45 6.06
C GLY A 117 -34.35 8.58 4.58
N ALA A 118 -35.28 9.18 3.91
CA ALA A 118 -35.09 9.57 2.52
C ALA A 118 -33.88 10.50 2.30
N ALA A 119 -33.45 11.19 3.34
CA ALA A 119 -32.35 12.16 3.24
C ALA A 119 -30.97 11.48 3.18
N ASP A 120 -30.75 10.39 3.89
CA ASP A 120 -29.48 9.66 3.83
C ASP A 120 -29.29 8.99 2.49
N ASP A 121 -30.33 8.37 1.99
CA ASP A 121 -30.31 7.68 0.72
C ASP A 121 -30.12 8.61 -0.48
N ALA A 122 -30.82 9.74 -0.48
CA ALA A 122 -30.74 10.71 -1.58
C ALA A 122 -29.35 11.36 -1.71
N SER A 123 -28.59 11.45 -0.63
CA SER A 123 -27.27 12.08 -0.63
C SER A 123 -26.13 11.12 -0.95
N ARG A 124 -26.38 9.85 -0.80
CA ARG A 124 -25.46 8.76 -1.15
C ARG A 124 -25.59 8.31 -2.60
N THR A 125 -26.51 8.89 -3.35
CA THR A 125 -26.86 8.50 -4.72
C THR A 125 -25.76 8.63 -5.75
N THR A 126 -24.59 9.15 -5.41
CA THR A 126 -23.41 9.09 -6.28
C THR A 126 -22.71 7.74 -6.25
N ASP A 127 -23.00 6.90 -5.26
CA ASP A 127 -22.55 5.51 -5.21
C ASP A 127 -23.69 4.62 -4.71
N SER A 128 -24.38 3.99 -5.65
CA SER A 128 -25.53 3.12 -5.38
C SER A 128 -25.19 1.88 -4.53
N SER A 129 -23.93 1.51 -4.41
CA SER A 129 -23.49 0.34 -3.64
C SER A 129 -23.41 0.63 -2.13
N ALA A 130 -23.33 1.88 -1.73
CA ALA A 130 -23.16 2.32 -0.34
C ALA A 130 -24.46 2.83 0.32
N GLN A 131 -25.59 2.74 -0.38
CA GLN A 131 -26.84 3.40 0.02
C GLN A 131 -27.42 2.97 1.35
N TYR A 132 -27.24 1.71 1.74
CA TYR A 132 -27.98 1.09 2.84
C TYR A 132 -27.09 0.41 3.88
N GLY A 133 -25.81 0.71 3.90
CA GLY A 133 -24.85 0.03 4.76
C GLY A 133 -24.37 -1.29 4.14
N TYR A 134 -23.86 -2.15 4.98
CA TYR A 134 -23.28 -3.41 4.53
C TYR A 134 -24.23 -4.57 4.73
N THR A 135 -24.38 -5.39 3.71
CA THR A 135 -25.17 -6.63 3.75
C THR A 135 -24.34 -7.85 4.17
N TYR A 136 -23.05 -7.65 4.47
CA TYR A 136 -22.11 -8.69 4.88
C TYR A 136 -21.25 -8.19 6.05
N ASP A 137 -20.73 -9.13 6.84
CA ASP A 137 -19.77 -8.82 7.89
C ASP A 137 -18.46 -8.34 7.28
N HIS A 138 -17.82 -7.34 7.88
CA HIS A 138 -16.58 -6.74 7.36
C HIS A 138 -15.65 -6.32 8.49
N SER A 139 -14.35 -6.37 8.24
CA SER A 139 -13.31 -6.04 9.23
C SER A 139 -12.71 -4.68 8.96
N LEU A 140 -12.49 -3.93 10.02
CA LEU A 140 -12.06 -2.53 9.97
C LEU A 140 -10.86 -2.25 10.85
N PHE A 141 -10.07 -1.27 10.39
CA PHE A 141 -9.14 -0.49 11.21
C PHE A 141 -9.62 0.96 11.23
N ILE A 142 -9.63 1.58 12.40
CA ILE A 142 -10.04 2.99 12.57
C ILE A 142 -8.81 3.84 12.88
N ALA A 143 -8.61 4.95 12.16
CA ALA A 143 -7.53 5.88 12.46
C ALA A 143 -7.66 6.41 13.89
N ASN A 144 -6.56 6.37 14.65
CA ASN A 144 -6.53 6.81 16.05
C ASN A 144 -6.82 8.31 16.18
N ASP A 145 -6.44 9.08 15.13
CA ASP A 145 -6.61 10.52 15.04
C ASP A 145 -7.28 10.91 13.73
N THR A 146 -7.71 12.16 13.60
CA THR A 146 -7.97 12.75 12.29
C THR A 146 -6.64 12.87 11.54
N VAL A 147 -6.54 12.28 10.35
CA VAL A 147 -5.29 12.25 9.56
C VAL A 147 -5.02 13.62 8.93
N THR A 148 -6.06 14.23 8.37
CA THR A 148 -5.99 15.61 7.88
C THR A 148 -7.13 16.46 8.47
N ARG A 149 -6.89 17.76 8.56
CA ARG A 149 -7.83 18.77 9.03
C ARG A 149 -7.92 19.93 8.05
N THR A 150 -8.77 20.89 8.34
CA THR A 150 -9.02 22.05 7.47
C THR A 150 -9.48 21.61 6.09
N ILE A 151 -10.38 20.63 6.07
CA ILE A 151 -10.82 19.96 4.87
C ILE A 151 -12.34 19.87 4.79
N SER A 152 -12.90 20.20 3.64
CA SER A 152 -14.33 20.10 3.42
C SER A 152 -14.75 18.69 2.99
N TRP A 153 -16.00 18.34 3.26
CA TRP A 153 -16.61 17.10 2.79
C TRP A 153 -16.52 17.00 1.26
N ASN A 154 -16.77 18.10 0.54
CA ASN A 154 -16.68 18.15 -0.92
C ASN A 154 -15.28 17.81 -1.43
N ALA A 155 -14.23 18.32 -0.79
CA ALA A 155 -12.85 18.01 -1.18
C ALA A 155 -12.51 16.52 -0.94
N LEU A 156 -12.96 15.93 0.17
CA LEU A 156 -12.83 14.50 0.42
C LEU A 156 -13.63 13.69 -0.61
N ASN A 157 -14.85 14.09 -0.91
CA ASN A 157 -15.71 13.39 -1.89
C ASN A 157 -15.10 13.42 -3.30
N SER A 158 -14.50 14.55 -3.70
CA SER A 158 -13.83 14.67 -5.00
C SER A 158 -12.62 13.74 -5.16
N ARG A 159 -12.07 13.22 -4.06
CA ARG A 159 -10.99 12.23 -4.01
C ARG A 159 -11.49 10.82 -3.66
N SER A 160 -12.81 10.61 -3.70
CA SER A 160 -13.46 9.35 -3.32
C SER A 160 -13.16 8.88 -1.88
N CYS A 161 -12.71 9.79 -1.00
CA CYS A 161 -12.39 9.46 0.39
C CYS A 161 -13.61 9.33 1.30
N ILE A 162 -14.80 9.73 0.83
CA ILE A 162 -16.05 9.61 1.61
C ILE A 162 -16.60 8.19 1.55
N PHE A 163 -16.88 7.71 0.34
CA PHE A 163 -17.54 6.41 0.14
C PHE A 163 -16.54 5.27 -0.12
N GLY A 164 -15.33 5.58 -0.52
CA GLY A 164 -14.25 4.61 -0.63
C GLY A 164 -13.35 4.81 -1.84
N THR A 165 -12.07 4.66 -1.61
CA THR A 165 -11.03 4.56 -2.64
C THR A 165 -10.11 3.40 -2.31
N ILE A 166 -9.63 2.70 -3.32
CA ILE A 166 -8.70 1.58 -3.13
C ILE A 166 -7.38 2.09 -2.55
N PHE A 167 -6.92 1.44 -1.49
CA PHE A 167 -5.63 1.66 -0.85
C PHE A 167 -4.87 0.34 -0.76
N GLN A 168 -3.66 0.30 -1.30
CA GLN A 168 -2.78 -0.86 -1.24
C GLN A 168 -1.72 -0.63 -0.16
N ASN A 169 -1.56 -1.60 0.74
CA ASN A 169 -0.50 -1.59 1.73
C ASN A 169 -0.02 -3.01 2.01
N ASN A 170 1.27 -3.27 1.87
CA ASN A 170 1.90 -4.57 2.14
C ASN A 170 1.18 -5.76 1.48
N GLY A 171 0.81 -5.63 0.21
CA GLY A 171 0.14 -6.69 -0.56
C GLY A 171 -1.36 -6.85 -0.26
N VAL A 172 -1.92 -6.03 0.62
CA VAL A 172 -3.34 -6.05 0.99
C VAL A 172 -4.08 -4.87 0.38
N ALA A 173 -5.22 -5.13 -0.22
CA ALA A 173 -6.13 -4.11 -0.72
C ALA A 173 -7.17 -3.75 0.35
N TYR A 174 -7.28 -2.46 0.63
CA TYR A 174 -8.26 -1.89 1.54
C TYR A 174 -9.15 -0.89 0.81
N THR A 175 -10.36 -0.68 1.33
CA THR A 175 -11.15 0.50 1.02
C THR A 175 -10.87 1.57 2.08
N LEU A 176 -10.26 2.69 1.67
CA LEU A 176 -10.06 3.87 2.51
C LEU A 176 -11.29 4.77 2.38
N ARG A 177 -12.00 5.00 3.47
CA ARG A 177 -13.25 5.79 3.50
C ARG A 177 -13.53 6.38 4.88
N VAL A 178 -14.54 7.24 5.00
CA VAL A 178 -15.11 7.58 6.30
C VAL A 178 -16.20 6.57 6.71
N MET A 179 -16.55 6.54 7.99
CA MET A 179 -17.65 5.73 8.48
C MET A 179 -19.01 6.36 8.18
N SER A 180 -20.06 5.54 8.08
CA SER A 180 -21.41 6.05 8.24
C SER A 180 -21.59 6.48 9.71
N ALA A 181 -22.18 7.65 9.92
CA ALA A 181 -22.21 8.32 11.21
C ALA A 181 -23.63 8.59 11.73
N GLY A 182 -24.65 8.24 10.95
CA GLY A 182 -26.05 8.57 11.19
C GLY A 182 -26.39 9.99 10.79
N SER A 183 -27.68 10.24 10.58
CA SER A 183 -28.21 11.49 10.00
C SER A 183 -28.80 12.46 11.02
N ASP A 184 -28.82 12.08 12.30
CA ASP A 184 -29.41 12.89 13.37
C ASP A 184 -28.63 12.80 14.68
N SER A 185 -28.68 13.90 15.43
CA SER A 185 -28.09 13.99 16.78
C SER A 185 -29.01 13.54 17.88
N GLU A 186 -30.29 13.29 17.58
CA GLU A 186 -31.34 13.10 18.59
C GLU A 186 -31.22 14.02 19.81
N GLY A 187 -31.06 15.30 19.53
CA GLY A 187 -31.32 16.37 20.50
C GLY A 187 -30.18 16.71 21.44
N SER A 188 -29.02 16.13 21.37
CA SER A 188 -27.86 16.59 22.15
C SER A 188 -26.52 16.05 21.64
N ASN A 189 -25.42 16.62 22.14
CA ASN A 189 -24.06 16.14 21.88
C ASN A 189 -23.82 14.68 22.33
N ASP A 190 -24.78 14.09 23.02
CA ASP A 190 -24.73 12.73 23.55
C ASP A 190 -25.81 11.81 22.94
N GLY A 191 -26.17 12.05 21.69
CA GLY A 191 -27.25 11.36 20.98
C GLY A 191 -27.40 9.86 21.24
N THR A 192 -28.61 9.33 21.02
CA THR A 192 -28.89 7.91 21.19
C THR A 192 -28.15 7.10 20.11
N PRO A 193 -27.51 5.95 20.43
CA PRO A 193 -26.92 5.07 19.44
C PRO A 193 -27.93 4.65 18.38
N GLN A 194 -27.48 4.68 17.12
CA GLN A 194 -28.25 4.34 15.94
C GLN A 194 -27.66 3.13 15.23
N SER A 195 -28.31 2.67 14.18
CA SER A 195 -27.87 1.49 13.43
C SER A 195 -26.74 1.77 12.42
N ASN A 196 -26.10 2.94 12.47
CA ASN A 196 -24.95 3.26 11.64
C ASN A 196 -23.66 2.58 12.12
N GLU A 197 -22.65 2.58 11.28
CA GLU A 197 -21.37 1.92 11.58
C GLU A 197 -20.65 2.54 12.78
N TRP A 198 -20.66 3.87 12.88
CA TRP A 198 -20.03 4.60 13.98
C TRP A 198 -20.60 4.16 15.34
N ASP A 199 -21.91 4.12 15.49
CA ASP A 199 -22.56 3.74 16.75
C ASP A 199 -22.37 2.24 17.05
N LYS A 200 -22.38 1.37 16.04
CA LYS A 200 -22.12 -0.07 16.24
C LYS A 200 -20.74 -0.33 16.78
N ILE A 201 -19.72 0.46 16.36
CA ILE A 201 -18.32 0.24 16.71
C ILE A 201 -17.93 1.05 17.95
N LEU A 202 -18.37 2.30 18.03
CA LEU A 202 -17.85 3.29 18.98
C LEU A 202 -18.86 3.69 20.07
N ASP A 203 -20.01 3.03 20.16
CA ASP A 203 -20.99 3.36 21.19
C ASP A 203 -20.33 3.44 22.57
N LYS A 204 -20.68 4.50 23.31
CA LYS A 204 -20.14 4.80 24.63
C LYS A 204 -18.61 4.95 24.72
N ASN A 205 -17.96 5.28 23.61
CA ASN A 205 -16.51 5.50 23.58
C ASN A 205 -15.74 4.29 24.10
N ASN A 206 -15.86 3.16 23.43
CA ASN A 206 -15.27 1.87 23.83
C ASN A 206 -13.73 1.80 23.79
N GLY A 207 -13.04 2.94 23.52
CA GLY A 207 -11.59 3.05 23.53
C GLY A 207 -10.88 2.63 22.25
N TYR A 208 -11.59 2.35 21.18
CA TYR A 208 -10.95 2.11 19.87
C TYR A 208 -10.35 3.38 19.27
N ILE A 209 -10.96 4.53 19.47
CA ILE A 209 -10.34 5.81 19.16
C ILE A 209 -9.49 6.24 20.35
N LYS A 210 -8.18 6.34 20.15
CA LYS A 210 -7.22 6.64 21.21
C LYS A 210 -7.09 8.13 21.49
N ASN A 211 -7.38 8.96 20.48
CA ASN A 211 -7.28 10.40 20.60
C ASN A 211 -8.47 11.10 19.92
N TRP A 212 -9.26 11.84 20.69
CA TRP A 212 -10.38 12.61 20.17
C TRP A 212 -9.95 13.97 19.63
N SER A 213 -8.84 14.54 20.10
CA SER A 213 -8.18 15.76 19.61
C SER A 213 -9.03 17.04 19.63
N GLY A 214 -10.25 17.03 20.16
CA GLY A 214 -11.16 18.15 20.06
C GLY A 214 -11.71 18.42 18.66
N GLU A 215 -11.60 17.46 17.74
CA GLU A 215 -12.01 17.57 16.34
C GLU A 215 -13.09 16.55 15.99
N TYR A 216 -14.10 17.00 15.26
CA TYR A 216 -15.09 16.11 14.66
C TYR A 216 -14.51 15.39 13.44
N SER A 217 -15.04 14.22 13.14
CA SER A 217 -14.70 13.44 11.95
C SER A 217 -15.88 13.48 10.97
N TRP A 218 -15.63 13.82 9.71
CA TRP A 218 -16.63 13.73 8.67
C TRP A 218 -17.22 12.33 8.57
N GLY A 219 -18.54 12.24 8.46
CA GLY A 219 -19.29 11.01 8.14
C GLY A 219 -19.81 11.02 6.72
N GLN A 220 -20.36 9.86 6.30
CA GLN A 220 -20.97 9.72 4.98
C GLN A 220 -22.33 10.41 4.90
N ASP A 221 -23.06 10.49 6.00
CA ASP A 221 -24.50 10.73 6.05
C ASP A 221 -24.87 12.20 5.94
N THR A 222 -26.00 12.44 5.28
CA THR A 222 -26.62 13.77 5.22
C THR A 222 -27.36 14.05 6.52
N TYR A 223 -27.31 15.29 6.95
CA TYR A 223 -28.12 15.74 8.07
C TYR A 223 -29.60 15.84 7.66
N SER A 224 -30.46 15.19 8.41
CA SER A 224 -31.88 15.03 8.08
C SER A 224 -32.68 16.33 7.96
N SER A 225 -32.33 17.30 8.77
CA SER A 225 -33.05 18.62 8.76
C SER A 225 -32.49 19.59 7.71
N HIS A 226 -31.31 19.28 7.10
CA HIS A 226 -30.67 20.16 6.13
C HIS A 226 -29.91 19.31 5.08
N TRP A 227 -30.51 19.15 3.93
CA TRP A 227 -29.97 18.41 2.80
C TRP A 227 -28.57 18.88 2.30
N SER A 228 -28.13 20.09 2.67
CA SER A 228 -26.77 20.59 2.38
C SER A 228 -25.76 20.33 3.49
N GLY A 229 -26.18 19.76 4.62
CA GLY A 229 -25.32 19.44 5.74
C GLY A 229 -24.90 17.98 5.75
N ARG A 230 -23.74 17.72 6.33
CA ARG A 230 -23.23 16.36 6.59
C ARG A 230 -23.00 16.16 8.06
N ALA A 231 -23.26 14.93 8.51
CA ALA A 231 -22.97 14.51 9.86
C ALA A 231 -21.45 14.47 10.10
N ALA A 232 -21.02 14.96 11.24
CA ALA A 232 -19.68 14.79 11.74
C ALA A 232 -19.74 14.36 13.21
N ARG A 233 -18.91 13.41 13.58
CA ARG A 233 -18.92 12.73 14.88
C ARG A 233 -17.58 12.85 15.59
N GLY A 234 -17.59 12.68 16.90
CA GLY A 234 -16.39 12.69 17.71
C GLY A 234 -16.19 14.02 18.43
N CYS A 235 -15.06 14.63 18.34
CA CYS A 235 -14.56 15.77 19.09
C CYS A 235 -13.99 15.36 20.45
N ASN A 236 -14.82 15.16 21.48
CA ASN A 236 -14.35 14.78 22.82
C ASN A 236 -14.83 13.37 23.26
N SER A 237 -15.79 12.81 22.55
CA SER A 237 -16.31 11.45 22.77
C SER A 237 -16.98 10.91 21.52
N ALA A 238 -17.24 9.62 21.48
CA ALA A 238 -17.93 8.97 20.38
C ALA A 238 -19.32 9.54 20.10
N ARG A 239 -19.98 10.07 21.13
CA ARG A 239 -21.34 10.60 21.02
C ARG A 239 -21.46 12.03 20.58
N ASN A 240 -20.40 12.82 20.64
CA ASN A 240 -20.45 14.17 20.12
C ASN A 240 -20.83 14.16 18.64
N TRP A 241 -21.77 15.01 18.29
CA TRP A 241 -22.32 15.10 16.95
C TRP A 241 -22.51 16.55 16.54
N VAL A 242 -22.26 16.83 15.27
CA VAL A 242 -22.51 18.14 14.66
C VAL A 242 -22.89 17.99 13.19
N SER A 243 -23.75 18.87 12.69
CA SER A 243 -23.93 19.02 11.25
C SER A 243 -23.06 20.16 10.73
N GLN A 244 -22.42 19.93 9.60
CA GLN A 244 -21.62 20.95 8.94
C GLN A 244 -21.96 21.02 7.45
N ALA A 245 -21.89 22.24 6.88
CA ALA A 245 -22.05 22.42 5.44
C ALA A 245 -20.97 21.66 4.67
N VAL A 246 -21.31 21.08 3.53
CA VAL A 246 -20.38 20.28 2.69
C VAL A 246 -19.12 21.04 2.24
N ALA A 247 -19.18 22.38 2.20
CA ALA A 247 -18.05 23.25 1.85
C ALA A 247 -17.26 23.74 3.07
N TYR A 248 -17.69 23.40 4.30
CA TYR A 248 -17.00 23.87 5.50
C TYR A 248 -15.61 23.20 5.62
N SER A 249 -14.58 24.00 5.83
CA SER A 249 -13.19 23.60 5.95
C SER A 249 -12.48 24.19 7.18
N GLY A 250 -13.22 24.38 8.26
CA GLY A 250 -12.65 24.90 9.52
C GLY A 250 -11.82 23.85 10.28
N LEU A 251 -11.08 24.32 11.28
CA LEU A 251 -10.18 23.49 12.09
C LEU A 251 -10.89 22.45 12.95
N SER A 252 -12.20 22.57 13.15
CA SER A 252 -12.97 21.70 14.05
C SER A 252 -13.46 20.39 13.42
N VAL A 253 -13.25 20.19 12.13
CA VAL A 253 -13.67 18.97 11.43
C VAL A 253 -12.52 18.47 10.56
N GLY A 254 -12.22 17.17 10.68
CA GLY A 254 -11.14 16.52 9.97
C GLY A 254 -11.55 15.22 9.29
N PHE A 255 -10.58 14.60 8.65
CA PHE A 255 -10.69 13.29 8.01
C PHE A 255 -10.13 12.21 8.92
N ARG A 256 -11.00 11.39 9.49
CA ARG A 256 -10.65 10.17 10.24
C ARG A 256 -11.09 8.97 9.42
N PRO A 257 -10.19 8.40 8.63
CA PRO A 257 -10.53 7.24 7.80
C PRO A 257 -10.68 5.96 8.61
N VAL A 258 -11.41 5.04 7.99
CA VAL A 258 -11.30 3.60 8.25
C VAL A 258 -10.66 2.92 7.06
N LEU A 259 -9.97 1.81 7.33
CA LEU A 259 -9.50 0.87 6.33
C LEU A 259 -10.34 -0.39 6.44
N GLU A 260 -11.17 -0.63 5.46
CA GLU A 260 -11.95 -1.86 5.32
C GLU A 260 -11.18 -2.83 4.43
N ILE A 261 -11.10 -4.08 4.82
CA ILE A 261 -10.42 -5.10 4.02
C ILE A 261 -11.23 -5.37 2.76
N LEU A 262 -10.64 -5.03 1.62
CA LEU A 262 -11.27 -5.27 0.32
C LEU A 262 -11.10 -6.74 -0.06
N ASN A 263 -12.23 -7.41 -0.32
CA ASN A 263 -12.26 -8.80 -0.75
C ASN A 263 -11.45 -9.76 0.16
N PRO A 264 -11.92 -10.04 1.36
CA PRO A 264 -11.25 -10.94 2.29
C PRO A 264 -10.93 -12.33 1.73
N ASP A 265 -11.74 -12.84 0.79
CA ASP A 265 -11.48 -14.12 0.14
C ASP A 265 -10.17 -14.13 -0.66
N ALA A 266 -9.70 -12.95 -1.12
CA ALA A 266 -8.43 -12.84 -1.81
C ALA A 266 -7.20 -12.97 -0.88
N LEU A 267 -7.41 -12.91 0.44
CA LEU A 267 -6.33 -13.12 1.42
C LEU A 267 -5.94 -14.60 1.57
N GLY A 268 -6.73 -15.51 1.02
CA GLY A 268 -6.50 -16.94 1.13
C GLY A 268 -6.75 -17.48 2.55
N SER A 269 -6.28 -18.70 2.81
CA SER A 269 -6.45 -19.35 4.14
C SER A 269 -5.64 -18.67 5.26
N ASP A 270 -4.61 -17.94 4.91
CA ASP A 270 -3.62 -17.43 5.87
C ASP A 270 -3.93 -16.01 6.38
N GLY A 271 -4.79 -15.27 5.67
CA GLY A 271 -5.31 -13.96 6.11
C GLY A 271 -4.23 -12.90 6.31
N LEU A 272 -4.35 -12.15 7.40
CA LEU A 272 -3.43 -11.11 7.83
C LEU A 272 -2.62 -11.54 9.04
N LYS A 273 -1.39 -11.06 9.14
CA LYS A 273 -0.55 -11.22 10.33
C LYS A 273 0.07 -9.90 10.78
N ASN A 274 0.47 -9.89 12.05
CA ASN A 274 1.28 -8.85 12.65
C ASN A 274 2.77 -9.05 12.34
N VAL A 275 3.48 -7.95 12.05
CA VAL A 275 4.93 -7.88 12.10
C VAL A 275 5.32 -6.80 13.10
N VAL A 276 6.20 -7.15 14.04
CA VAL A 276 6.67 -6.25 15.08
C VAL A 276 7.86 -5.45 14.57
N LEU A 277 7.82 -4.12 14.71
CA LEU A 277 8.95 -3.26 14.48
C LEU A 277 9.53 -2.84 15.84
N ASP A 278 10.77 -3.23 16.12
CA ASP A 278 11.53 -2.74 17.26
C ASP A 278 12.32 -1.50 16.82
N LEU A 279 12.00 -0.35 17.41
CA LEU A 279 12.63 0.92 17.08
C LEU A 279 14.06 1.07 17.62
N ASN A 280 14.51 0.14 18.46
CA ASN A 280 15.89 0.02 18.95
C ASN A 280 16.48 1.36 19.42
N GLY A 281 15.77 1.99 20.35
CA GLY A 281 16.15 3.31 20.92
C GLY A 281 15.73 4.51 20.08
N GLY A 282 15.23 4.31 18.85
CA GLY A 282 14.59 5.35 18.06
C GLY A 282 13.12 5.56 18.46
N SER A 283 12.41 6.43 17.72
CA SER A 283 11.00 6.72 17.99
C SER A 283 10.22 7.08 16.73
N ILE A 284 8.88 6.93 16.83
CA ILE A 284 7.89 7.51 15.92
C ILE A 284 7.07 8.48 16.75
N GLY A 285 7.32 9.77 16.62
CA GLY A 285 6.75 10.77 17.53
C GLY A 285 7.10 10.44 18.98
N ALA A 286 6.10 10.27 19.84
CA ALA A 286 6.26 9.88 21.25
C ALA A 286 6.36 8.35 21.46
N SER A 287 6.13 7.55 20.44
CA SER A 287 6.18 6.09 20.55
C SER A 287 7.61 5.60 20.49
N THR A 288 8.02 4.84 21.52
CA THR A 288 9.34 4.21 21.65
C THR A 288 9.17 2.71 21.85
N GLY A 289 10.24 1.94 21.68
CA GLY A 289 10.20 0.49 21.84
C GLY A 289 9.63 -0.22 20.62
N THR A 290 8.55 -0.97 20.78
CA THR A 290 7.97 -1.76 19.69
C THR A 290 6.64 -1.19 19.18
N VAL A 291 6.44 -1.25 17.87
CA VAL A 291 5.20 -0.93 17.17
C VAL A 291 4.82 -2.07 16.22
N ASN A 292 3.63 -2.03 15.66
CA ASN A 292 3.11 -3.12 14.83
C ASN A 292 2.72 -2.62 13.46
N ILE A 293 2.98 -3.43 12.42
CA ILE A 293 2.42 -3.27 11.07
C ILE A 293 1.63 -4.51 10.68
N VAL A 294 0.75 -4.36 9.70
CA VAL A 294 -0.04 -5.46 9.14
C VAL A 294 0.49 -5.83 7.78
N VAL A 295 0.67 -7.12 7.54
CA VAL A 295 1.08 -7.66 6.25
C VAL A 295 0.18 -8.84 5.87
N LYS A 296 0.15 -9.22 4.59
CA LYS A 296 -0.49 -10.44 4.15
C LYS A 296 0.32 -11.63 4.64
N ASN A 297 -0.34 -12.57 5.31
CA ASN A 297 0.32 -13.78 5.78
C ASN A 297 0.68 -14.68 4.61
N GLY A 298 1.83 -15.34 4.68
CA GLY A 298 2.31 -16.22 3.60
C GLY A 298 2.93 -15.52 2.39
N GLU A 299 2.92 -14.18 2.34
CA GLU A 299 3.54 -13.39 1.25
C GLU A 299 4.67 -12.51 1.77
N SER A 300 5.60 -12.14 0.88
CA SER A 300 6.62 -11.14 1.15
C SER A 300 5.98 -9.75 1.30
N PHE A 301 6.66 -8.84 1.98
CA PHE A 301 6.21 -7.48 2.19
C PHE A 301 7.37 -6.49 2.05
N THR A 302 7.06 -5.22 1.93
CA THR A 302 8.07 -4.17 1.76
C THR A 302 8.63 -3.72 3.11
N ALA A 303 9.95 -3.66 3.24
CA ALA A 303 10.61 -3.10 4.42
C ALA A 303 10.18 -1.64 4.63
N PRO A 304 9.73 -1.26 5.84
CA PRO A 304 9.21 0.08 6.10
C PRO A 304 10.22 1.20 5.85
N ALA A 305 9.71 2.38 5.47
CA ALA A 305 10.53 3.55 5.23
C ALA A 305 11.26 4.03 6.51
N SER A 306 12.39 4.71 6.34
CA SER A 306 13.03 5.43 7.45
C SER A 306 12.42 6.81 7.70
N ASN A 307 11.66 7.33 6.75
CA ASN A 307 10.93 8.58 6.91
C ASN A 307 9.92 8.47 8.07
N GLY A 308 9.81 9.50 8.91
CA GLY A 308 8.95 9.46 10.09
C GLY A 308 9.60 8.82 11.33
N LEU A 309 10.74 8.15 11.18
CA LEU A 309 11.52 7.64 12.29
C LEU A 309 12.47 8.75 12.84
N THR A 310 12.58 8.81 14.15
CA THR A 310 13.58 9.65 14.83
C THR A 310 14.68 8.76 15.38
N ARG A 311 15.92 9.09 15.08
CA ARG A 311 17.11 8.38 15.56
C ARG A 311 17.26 8.49 17.07
N PRO A 312 17.92 7.52 17.73
CA PRO A 312 18.33 7.66 19.12
C PRO A 312 19.23 8.88 19.32
N ALA A 313 19.11 9.54 20.48
CA ALA A 313 19.95 10.68 20.82
C ALA A 313 21.44 10.29 20.79
N GLY A 314 22.27 11.14 20.17
CA GLY A 314 23.72 10.94 20.05
C GLY A 314 24.14 10.07 18.86
N ASN A 315 23.21 9.53 18.07
CA ASN A 315 23.54 8.84 16.83
C ASN A 315 23.65 9.85 15.68
N THR A 316 24.84 9.96 15.07
CA THR A 316 25.13 10.92 13.99
C THR A 316 25.13 10.30 12.60
N ASP A 317 25.00 8.97 12.49
CA ASP A 317 25.04 8.28 11.21
C ASP A 317 23.78 8.53 10.38
N ASN A 318 23.97 8.70 9.07
CA ASN A 318 22.88 8.91 8.13
C ASN A 318 22.29 7.60 7.61
N TYR A 319 22.80 6.47 8.05
CA TYR A 319 22.44 5.16 7.56
C TYR A 319 21.34 4.54 8.39
N PHE A 320 20.44 3.82 7.71
CA PHE A 320 19.35 3.10 8.34
C PHE A 320 19.04 1.81 7.59
N TRP A 321 18.78 0.75 8.32
CA TRP A 321 18.29 -0.52 7.79
C TRP A 321 17.57 -1.32 8.86
N TRP A 322 16.86 -2.35 8.47
CA TRP A 322 16.16 -3.25 9.37
C TRP A 322 16.89 -4.59 9.48
N GLN A 323 17.07 -5.10 10.69
CA GLN A 323 17.52 -6.48 10.95
C GLN A 323 16.28 -7.35 11.08
N GLY A 324 16.10 -8.33 10.19
CA GLY A 324 14.99 -9.28 10.25
C GLY A 324 15.20 -10.37 11.32
N SER A 325 14.07 -10.95 11.78
CA SER A 325 14.08 -12.12 12.67
C SER A 325 14.74 -13.35 12.06
N ASP A 326 14.96 -13.37 10.76
CA ASP A 326 15.69 -14.40 10.01
C ASP A 326 17.21 -14.16 9.97
N GLY A 327 17.70 -13.08 10.59
CA GLY A 327 19.11 -12.69 10.61
C GLY A 327 19.58 -11.91 9.38
N ASN A 328 18.70 -11.62 8.42
CA ASN A 328 19.05 -10.85 7.23
C ASN A 328 18.85 -9.35 7.43
N SER A 329 19.52 -8.54 6.59
CA SER A 329 19.45 -7.08 6.60
C SER A 329 18.56 -6.60 5.46
N TYR A 330 17.67 -5.66 5.77
CA TYR A 330 16.71 -5.09 4.82
C TYR A 330 16.80 -3.57 4.83
N VAL A 331 17.18 -2.97 3.71
CA VAL A 331 17.08 -1.51 3.56
C VAL A 331 15.62 -1.10 3.33
N PRO A 332 15.24 0.15 3.62
CA PRO A 332 13.90 0.65 3.32
C PRO A 332 13.50 0.37 1.87
N GLY A 333 12.29 -0.16 1.67
CA GLY A 333 11.78 -0.52 0.34
C GLY A 333 12.22 -1.90 -0.17
N ALA A 334 13.12 -2.61 0.52
CA ALA A 334 13.51 -3.98 0.16
C ALA A 334 12.37 -4.97 0.37
N ASP A 335 12.37 -6.05 -0.41
CA ASP A 335 11.44 -7.17 -0.24
C ASP A 335 11.86 -8.02 0.98
N VAL A 336 10.92 -8.20 1.92
CA VAL A 336 11.10 -8.97 3.16
C VAL A 336 10.34 -10.28 3.04
N PRO A 337 10.99 -11.44 3.21
CA PRO A 337 10.33 -12.74 3.08
C PRO A 337 9.17 -12.95 4.06
N ALA A 338 8.18 -13.72 3.64
CA ALA A 338 6.98 -14.04 4.43
C ALA A 338 7.25 -14.63 5.82
N GLY A 339 8.39 -15.33 6.00
CA GLY A 339 8.79 -15.93 7.27
C GLY A 339 9.23 -14.93 8.35
N VAL A 340 9.53 -13.68 7.98
CA VAL A 340 9.98 -12.65 8.92
C VAL A 340 8.80 -12.17 9.76
N THR A 341 8.96 -12.19 11.09
CA THR A 341 7.93 -11.82 12.07
C THR A 341 8.26 -10.55 12.83
N SER A 342 9.51 -10.11 12.79
CA SER A 342 9.95 -8.85 13.39
C SER A 342 11.10 -8.23 12.62
N LEU A 343 11.18 -6.91 12.69
CA LEU A 343 12.25 -6.10 12.14
C LEU A 343 12.78 -5.18 13.25
N THR A 344 14.11 -5.18 13.46
CA THR A 344 14.77 -4.31 14.45
C THR A 344 15.53 -3.20 13.74
N ALA A 345 15.23 -1.96 14.07
CA ALA A 345 15.86 -0.77 13.49
C ALA A 345 17.37 -0.77 13.77
N GLN A 346 18.17 -0.56 12.75
CA GLN A 346 19.60 -0.41 12.83
C GLN A 346 19.98 1.01 12.39
N TRP A 347 20.72 1.70 13.24
CA TRP A 347 21.06 3.12 13.10
C TRP A 347 22.52 3.35 12.71
N THR A 348 23.20 2.28 12.23
CA THR A 348 24.60 2.27 11.83
C THR A 348 24.74 1.95 10.35
N ALA A 349 25.92 2.25 9.77
CA ALA A 349 26.23 1.97 8.38
C ALA A 349 26.20 0.46 8.08
N LEU A 350 25.50 0.07 7.02
CA LEU A 350 25.49 -1.28 6.48
C LEU A 350 26.57 -1.40 5.41
N THR A 351 27.53 -2.31 5.61
CA THR A 351 28.69 -2.50 4.74
C THR A 351 28.58 -3.84 3.99
N TYR A 352 28.88 -3.82 2.71
CA TYR A 352 28.91 -4.98 1.83
C TYR A 352 30.32 -5.23 1.28
N THR A 353 30.65 -6.49 0.99
CA THR A 353 31.94 -6.85 0.40
C THR A 353 31.99 -6.57 -1.10
N VAL A 354 33.17 -6.19 -1.58
CA VAL A 354 33.50 -6.06 -3.01
C VAL A 354 34.63 -7.02 -3.34
N THR A 355 34.47 -7.76 -4.43
CA THR A 355 35.51 -8.61 -5.00
C THR A 355 35.86 -8.10 -6.39
N LEU A 356 37.13 -7.71 -6.60
CA LEU A 356 37.64 -7.27 -7.90
C LEU A 356 38.51 -8.38 -8.53
N ASN A 357 38.03 -9.01 -9.58
CA ASN A 357 38.78 -10.01 -10.36
C ASN A 357 39.55 -9.30 -11.48
N ALA A 358 40.83 -9.05 -11.25
CA ALA A 358 41.66 -8.31 -12.20
C ALA A 358 41.98 -9.08 -13.48
N ASN A 359 41.63 -10.37 -13.59
CA ASN A 359 41.79 -11.22 -14.78
C ASN A 359 43.22 -11.20 -15.39
N GLY A 360 44.21 -11.35 -14.54
CA GLY A 360 45.63 -11.33 -14.94
C GLY A 360 46.25 -9.95 -15.06
N GLY A 361 45.50 -8.90 -14.74
CA GLY A 361 46.03 -7.56 -14.52
C GLY A 361 46.39 -7.29 -13.07
N MET A 362 46.87 -6.08 -12.79
CA MET A 362 47.18 -5.59 -11.47
C MET A 362 46.41 -4.27 -11.21
N ILE A 363 45.90 -4.17 -9.98
CA ILE A 363 45.29 -2.92 -9.47
C ILE A 363 46.39 -2.13 -8.76
N ALA A 364 46.47 -0.82 -8.99
CA ALA A 364 47.44 0.05 -8.33
C ALA A 364 47.27 0.02 -6.82
N SER A 365 48.38 0.13 -6.11
CA SER A 365 48.37 0.12 -4.62
C SER A 365 47.43 1.17 -4.05
N GLY A 366 46.56 0.74 -3.12
CA GLY A 366 45.56 1.62 -2.48
C GLY A 366 44.32 1.93 -3.33
N LYS A 367 44.18 1.28 -4.51
CA LYS A 367 43.00 1.41 -5.38
C LYS A 367 42.09 0.18 -5.35
N ASP A 368 42.55 -0.91 -4.75
CA ASP A 368 41.73 -2.10 -4.54
C ASP A 368 40.69 -1.83 -3.44
N ILE A 369 39.42 -1.91 -3.79
CA ILE A 369 38.33 -1.75 -2.85
C ILE A 369 37.79 -3.11 -2.48
N THR A 370 37.66 -3.38 -1.18
CA THR A 370 37.18 -4.67 -0.64
C THR A 370 35.79 -4.57 -0.03
N SER A 371 35.25 -3.35 0.13
CA SER A 371 33.92 -3.12 0.67
C SER A 371 33.36 -1.76 0.22
N TYR A 372 32.06 -1.61 0.35
CA TYR A 372 31.36 -0.33 0.22
C TYR A 372 30.27 -0.21 1.27
N THR A 373 29.85 1.02 1.57
CA THR A 373 28.81 1.32 2.54
C THR A 373 27.55 1.77 1.83
N TYR A 374 26.39 1.23 2.21
CA TYR A 374 25.09 1.74 1.77
C TYR A 374 24.96 3.21 2.13
N GLY A 375 24.53 4.03 1.21
CA GLY A 375 24.45 5.49 1.35
C GLY A 375 25.65 6.24 0.76
N ASP A 376 26.85 5.61 0.69
CA ASP A 376 28.06 6.21 0.11
C ASP A 376 28.36 5.68 -1.31
N GLY A 377 28.17 4.37 -1.50
CA GLY A 377 28.63 3.68 -2.70
C GLY A 377 30.14 3.58 -2.75
N ALA A 378 30.72 3.33 -3.93
CA ALA A 378 32.16 3.34 -4.15
C ALA A 378 32.54 3.53 -5.63
N THR A 379 33.64 4.20 -5.92
CA THR A 379 34.19 4.32 -7.27
C THR A 379 35.12 3.16 -7.54
N LEU A 380 34.96 2.46 -8.67
CA LEU A 380 35.84 1.37 -9.09
C LEU A 380 37.17 1.91 -9.65
N PRO A 381 38.27 1.13 -9.56
CA PRO A 381 39.54 1.48 -10.19
C PRO A 381 39.38 1.83 -11.67
N THR A 382 39.98 2.95 -12.09
CA THR A 382 39.92 3.45 -13.46
C THR A 382 40.99 2.82 -14.35
N ALA A 383 40.97 3.09 -15.65
CA ALA A 383 42.02 2.65 -16.56
C ALA A 383 43.42 3.07 -16.15
N ASN A 384 43.57 4.21 -15.44
CA ASN A 384 44.85 4.69 -14.91
C ASN A 384 45.37 3.88 -13.70
N ASP A 385 44.44 3.17 -13.03
CA ASP A 385 44.73 2.35 -11.85
C ASP A 385 44.98 0.87 -12.21
N MET A 386 44.83 0.52 -13.51
CA MET A 386 44.88 -0.86 -13.99
C MET A 386 46.04 -1.07 -14.96
N THR A 387 46.84 -2.12 -14.74
CA THR A 387 47.93 -2.47 -15.63
C THR A 387 47.92 -3.94 -15.98
N ARG A 388 48.19 -4.23 -17.27
CA ARG A 388 48.44 -5.59 -17.79
C ARG A 388 49.33 -5.47 -19.02
N GLU A 389 50.48 -6.15 -18.99
CA GLU A 389 51.42 -6.07 -20.09
C GLU A 389 50.77 -6.54 -21.39
N GLY A 390 50.93 -5.75 -22.45
CA GLY A 390 50.39 -6.04 -23.79
C GLY A 390 48.88 -5.88 -23.96
N TYR A 391 48.17 -5.36 -22.93
CA TYR A 391 46.71 -5.17 -22.97
C TYR A 391 46.33 -3.79 -22.53
N THR A 392 45.15 -3.33 -23.02
CA THR A 392 44.49 -2.11 -22.58
C THR A 392 43.24 -2.48 -21.81
N PHE A 393 43.04 -1.86 -20.64
CA PHE A 393 41.87 -2.07 -19.82
C PHE A 393 40.63 -1.46 -20.50
N GLU A 394 39.57 -2.27 -20.65
CA GLU A 394 38.31 -1.85 -21.27
C GLU A 394 37.30 -1.36 -20.19
N GLY A 395 37.25 -2.04 -19.04
CA GLY A 395 36.33 -1.70 -17.96
C GLY A 395 36.05 -2.87 -17.03
N TRP A 396 35.32 -2.59 -15.96
CA TRP A 396 34.77 -3.58 -15.05
C TRP A 396 33.41 -4.07 -15.49
N TYR A 397 33.14 -5.37 -15.39
CA TYR A 397 31.86 -6.00 -15.73
C TYR A 397 31.30 -6.76 -14.53
N ALA A 398 29.99 -6.73 -14.34
CA ALA A 398 29.31 -7.42 -13.24
C ALA A 398 29.21 -8.95 -13.41
N ASN A 399 29.76 -9.50 -14.49
CA ASN A 399 29.79 -10.94 -14.77
C ASN A 399 31.03 -11.35 -15.58
N SER A 400 31.45 -12.60 -15.42
CA SER A 400 32.63 -13.15 -16.07
C SER A 400 32.49 -13.36 -17.59
N SER A 401 31.28 -13.25 -18.15
CA SER A 401 31.02 -13.31 -19.60
C SER A 401 31.16 -11.96 -20.28
N PHE A 402 31.42 -10.90 -19.51
CA PHE A 402 31.56 -9.51 -19.98
C PHE A 402 30.34 -8.98 -20.75
N SER A 403 29.15 -9.47 -20.39
CA SER A 403 27.90 -8.99 -20.98
C SER A 403 27.40 -7.71 -20.30
N GLY A 404 26.72 -6.85 -21.06
CA GLY A 404 26.23 -5.56 -20.58
C GLY A 404 27.24 -4.42 -20.79
N ALA A 405 27.00 -3.28 -20.16
CA ALA A 405 27.87 -2.13 -20.15
C ALA A 405 28.94 -2.25 -19.03
N PRO A 406 30.13 -1.64 -19.21
CA PRO A 406 31.09 -1.53 -18.12
C PRO A 406 30.52 -0.70 -16.96
N VAL A 407 30.89 -1.09 -15.74
CA VAL A 407 30.51 -0.45 -14.48
C VAL A 407 31.66 0.43 -14.02
N MET A 408 31.39 1.66 -13.61
CA MET A 408 32.40 2.63 -13.16
C MET A 408 32.34 2.88 -11.65
N GLU A 409 31.17 2.65 -11.05
CA GLU A 409 30.91 2.90 -9.62
C GLU A 409 29.86 1.94 -9.09
N ILE A 410 29.83 1.78 -7.79
CA ILE A 410 28.74 1.17 -7.03
C ILE A 410 27.90 2.33 -6.53
N SER A 411 26.59 2.33 -6.85
CA SER A 411 25.68 3.40 -6.44
C SER A 411 25.52 3.44 -4.92
N SER A 412 25.28 4.63 -4.36
CA SER A 412 24.93 4.80 -2.96
C SER A 412 23.65 4.07 -2.54
N THR A 413 22.80 3.69 -3.50
CA THR A 413 21.57 2.92 -3.27
C THR A 413 21.73 1.42 -3.51
N ASP A 414 22.91 0.96 -3.96
CA ASP A 414 23.18 -0.46 -4.17
C ASP A 414 23.22 -1.22 -2.85
N ILE A 415 22.74 -2.48 -2.91
CA ILE A 415 22.70 -3.41 -1.77
C ILE A 415 23.33 -4.74 -2.15
N GLY A 416 23.84 -5.46 -1.14
CA GLY A 416 24.42 -6.79 -1.29
C GLY A 416 25.88 -6.79 -1.73
N ASN A 417 26.54 -7.93 -1.60
CA ASN A 417 27.92 -8.11 -2.02
C ASN A 417 28.05 -7.96 -3.53
N ARG A 418 29.17 -7.39 -3.98
CA ARG A 418 29.43 -7.14 -5.39
C ARG A 418 30.70 -7.85 -5.86
N GLU A 419 30.67 -8.36 -7.06
CA GLU A 419 31.81 -8.97 -7.73
C GLU A 419 31.93 -8.40 -9.15
N PHE A 420 33.16 -7.96 -9.52
CA PHE A 420 33.44 -7.39 -10.82
C PHE A 420 34.61 -8.06 -11.47
N TYR A 421 34.62 -8.11 -12.79
CA TYR A 421 35.60 -8.74 -13.62
C TYR A 421 36.22 -7.76 -14.59
N ALA A 422 37.53 -7.60 -14.55
CA ALA A 422 38.27 -6.72 -15.47
C ALA A 422 38.27 -7.32 -16.89
N LYS A 423 37.89 -6.55 -17.88
CA LYS A 423 37.99 -6.90 -19.29
C LYS A 423 39.19 -6.20 -19.91
N TRP A 424 39.94 -6.95 -20.72
CA TRP A 424 41.15 -6.51 -21.33
C TRP A 424 41.12 -6.74 -22.84
N ASN A 425 41.57 -5.75 -23.62
CA ASN A 425 41.78 -5.84 -25.05
C ASN A 425 43.28 -6.00 -25.33
N ALA A 426 43.66 -7.01 -26.13
CA ALA A 426 45.05 -7.17 -26.56
C ALA A 426 45.47 -6.00 -27.45
N ASN A 427 46.62 -5.45 -27.16
CA ASN A 427 47.17 -4.36 -27.94
C ASN A 427 47.58 -4.81 -29.33
N ILE A 428 47.34 -3.92 -30.29
CA ILE A 428 47.79 -4.11 -31.68
C ILE A 428 48.99 -3.21 -31.91
N TYR A 429 50.09 -3.81 -32.36
CA TYR A 429 51.32 -3.09 -32.64
C TYR A 429 51.57 -3.05 -34.13
N ALA A 430 51.98 -1.88 -34.67
CA ALA A 430 52.35 -1.71 -36.05
C ALA A 430 53.65 -2.41 -36.35
N VAL A 431 53.73 -3.02 -37.51
CA VAL A 431 54.94 -3.64 -38.05
C VAL A 431 55.30 -2.92 -39.36
N THR A 432 56.55 -2.52 -39.51
CA THR A 432 57.08 -2.01 -40.75
C THR A 432 58.17 -2.96 -41.24
N LEU A 433 57.91 -3.63 -42.35
CA LEU A 433 58.87 -4.48 -42.97
C LEU A 433 59.71 -3.64 -43.94
N ASN A 434 61.05 -3.70 -43.81
CA ASN A 434 61.97 -3.05 -44.76
C ASN A 434 62.61 -4.13 -45.66
N PRO A 435 62.18 -4.26 -46.92
CA PRO A 435 62.67 -5.27 -47.82
C PRO A 435 64.10 -5.02 -48.31
N ASN A 436 64.74 -3.93 -47.87
CA ASN A 436 66.12 -3.58 -48.17
C ASN A 436 66.47 -3.75 -49.67
N ALA A 437 65.69 -3.08 -50.54
CA ALA A 437 65.73 -3.14 -52.01
C ALA A 437 65.14 -4.39 -52.68
N GLY A 438 64.63 -5.35 -51.89
CA GLY A 438 63.83 -6.48 -52.37
C GLY A 438 62.32 -6.12 -52.48
N THR A 439 61.49 -7.08 -52.86
CA THR A 439 60.04 -6.97 -52.91
C THR A 439 59.40 -8.04 -52.01
N ILE A 440 58.38 -7.62 -51.26
CA ILE A 440 57.57 -8.56 -50.46
C ILE A 440 56.54 -9.16 -51.40
N ALA A 441 56.37 -10.46 -51.40
CA ALA A 441 55.37 -11.17 -52.18
C ALA A 441 53.95 -10.71 -51.77
N SER A 442 53.06 -10.61 -52.76
CA SER A 442 51.66 -10.21 -52.51
C SER A 442 51.00 -11.07 -51.42
N GLY A 443 50.38 -10.42 -50.43
CA GLY A 443 49.71 -11.05 -49.29
C GLY A 443 50.67 -11.59 -48.20
N LYS A 444 51.98 -11.28 -48.27
CA LYS A 444 52.96 -11.60 -47.25
C LYS A 444 53.44 -10.40 -46.43
N ASP A 445 52.98 -9.19 -46.81
CA ASP A 445 53.25 -8.00 -46.04
C ASP A 445 52.37 -7.96 -44.79
N ILE A 446 52.98 -8.00 -43.61
CA ILE A 446 52.31 -7.86 -42.34
C ILE A 446 52.50 -6.42 -41.85
N THR A 447 51.40 -5.73 -41.59
CA THR A 447 51.39 -4.33 -41.14
C THR A 447 51.15 -4.15 -39.66
N SER A 448 50.69 -5.25 -38.99
CA SER A 448 50.44 -5.24 -37.55
C SER A 448 50.46 -6.66 -36.99
N TYR A 449 50.61 -6.76 -35.67
CA TYR A 449 50.36 -7.98 -34.90
C TYR A 449 49.63 -7.62 -33.62
N THR A 450 48.85 -8.59 -33.13
CA THR A 450 48.14 -8.50 -31.83
C THR A 450 48.99 -9.17 -30.77
N TYR A 451 49.12 -8.54 -29.60
CA TYR A 451 49.87 -9.13 -28.47
C TYR A 451 49.31 -10.53 -28.09
N GLY A 452 50.19 -11.48 -27.94
CA GLY A 452 49.83 -12.88 -27.58
C GLY A 452 49.47 -13.78 -28.77
N ASN A 453 49.53 -13.32 -29.99
CA ASN A 453 49.33 -14.07 -31.24
C ASN A 453 50.63 -14.22 -31.98
#